data_efa8d0b33f6c24298c940b1cf0a33515
#
_entry.id   efa8d0b33f6c24298c940b1cf0a33515
#
_cell.length_a   1.000
_cell.length_b   1.000
_cell.length_c   1.000
_cell.angle_alpha   90.00
_cell.angle_beta   90.00
_cell.angle_gamma   90.00
#
_symmetry.space_group_name_H-M   'P 1'
#
loop_
_entity.id
_entity.type
_entity.pdbx_description
1 polymer ?
#
loop_
_entity_poly.entity_id
_entity_poly.type
_entity_poly.pdbx_seq_one_letter_code
_entity_poly.pdbx_strand_id
1 'polypeptide(L)'
;MSKLIVLNLGSTSTKVALFEDEIQKHSTTLRHSAEELKPYKSILDQEDFRKECVMSWLNDLGVGFSDLDLIVTRGPLLKPIEGGIYLLNQAVADDARSEKYGTHISTVGALLAYALSQDHGIPAIFLDAVVTDELCEPARYSGLKGYERRSVFHALNAKQIARETASKIGKPVSELNLIIAHLGGGVSISAHALGKVIDVNNAIDGEGPFSPERVGGFSCANTMKLMEDYDFNRTIVKRMLVGSGGLISYLGHGNVSQAMEEARSNPQTKSVLDAMAYQIAKEIGAMAAVLKGNVDAVSFTGGIAYNREFLGMIRQYTDWIAPVFIFEGEDEMRAMALGGLRYLRNEEKPKLYR
;
A
#
# COMPACT_ATOMS: atom_id res chain seq x y z
N MET A 1 14.84 -25.64 -2.21
CA MET A 1 15.18 -24.21 -2.05
C MET A 1 14.51 -23.48 -3.20
N SER A 2 13.61 -22.59 -2.88
CA SER A 2 12.82 -21.86 -3.89
C SER A 2 13.54 -20.57 -4.27
N LYS A 3 13.65 -20.29 -5.56
CA LYS A 3 14.25 -19.06 -6.10
C LYS A 3 13.18 -18.21 -6.77
N LEU A 4 13.07 -16.97 -6.37
CA LEU A 4 12.08 -16.07 -6.93
C LEU A 4 12.62 -14.67 -7.20
N ILE A 5 12.13 -14.05 -8.26
CA ILE A 5 12.37 -12.64 -8.56
C ILE A 5 11.16 -11.81 -8.14
N VAL A 6 11.42 -10.71 -7.49
CA VAL A 6 10.42 -9.74 -7.04
C VAL A 6 10.60 -8.43 -7.78
N LEU A 7 9.52 -7.93 -8.40
CA LEU A 7 9.49 -6.71 -9.19
C LEU A 7 8.57 -5.68 -8.53
N ASN A 8 9.12 -4.52 -8.18
CA ASN A 8 8.36 -3.40 -7.64
C ASN A 8 8.73 -2.11 -8.39
N LEU A 9 7.91 -1.78 -9.38
CA LEU A 9 8.13 -0.63 -10.24
C LEU A 9 7.59 0.65 -9.58
N GLY A 10 8.46 1.66 -9.54
CA GLY A 10 8.12 3.04 -9.21
C GLY A 10 8.13 3.93 -10.45
N SER A 11 7.55 5.12 -10.40
CA SER A 11 7.44 6.03 -11.55
C SER A 11 8.80 6.33 -12.20
N THR A 12 9.86 6.52 -11.40
CA THR A 12 11.22 6.84 -11.86
C THR A 12 12.24 5.77 -11.50
N SER A 13 11.78 4.54 -11.17
CA SER A 13 12.69 3.45 -10.79
C SER A 13 12.06 2.09 -11.01
N THR A 14 12.92 1.07 -11.15
CA THR A 14 12.54 -0.34 -11.10
C THR A 14 13.31 -0.98 -9.96
N LYS A 15 12.63 -1.28 -8.86
CA LYS A 15 13.22 -2.05 -7.76
C LYS A 15 13.05 -3.53 -8.05
N VAL A 16 14.14 -4.28 -8.01
CA VAL A 16 14.17 -5.71 -8.29
C VAL A 16 15.00 -6.43 -7.22
N ALA A 17 14.57 -7.62 -6.84
CA ALA A 17 15.30 -8.45 -5.89
C ALA A 17 15.19 -9.94 -6.23
N LEU A 18 16.24 -10.68 -5.91
CA LEU A 18 16.28 -12.14 -5.94
C LEU A 18 16.23 -12.67 -4.51
N PHE A 19 15.36 -13.63 -4.30
CA PHE A 19 15.23 -14.35 -3.04
C PHE A 19 15.52 -15.83 -3.23
N GLU A 20 16.22 -16.40 -2.26
CA GLU A 20 16.31 -17.84 -2.06
C GLU A 20 15.62 -18.18 -0.74
N ASP A 21 14.48 -18.85 -0.83
CA ASP A 21 13.52 -18.95 0.27
C ASP A 21 13.22 -17.55 0.85
N GLU A 22 13.35 -17.35 2.16
CA GLU A 22 13.06 -16.06 2.82
C GLU A 22 14.23 -15.07 2.79
N ILE A 23 15.39 -15.47 2.20
CA ILE A 23 16.62 -14.70 2.22
C ILE A 23 16.76 -13.89 0.92
N GLN A 24 16.78 -12.57 1.04
CA GLN A 24 17.13 -11.69 -0.06
C GLN A 24 18.63 -11.81 -0.39
N LYS A 25 18.97 -12.38 -1.53
CA LYS A 25 20.36 -12.56 -1.98
C LYS A 25 20.89 -11.32 -2.68
N HIS A 26 20.11 -10.78 -3.60
CA HIS A 26 20.48 -9.61 -4.37
C HIS A 26 19.30 -8.66 -4.45
N SER A 27 19.56 -7.36 -4.45
CA SER A 27 18.56 -6.35 -4.77
C SER A 27 19.20 -5.10 -5.34
N THR A 28 18.47 -4.41 -6.18
CA THR A 28 18.86 -3.11 -6.69
C THR A 28 17.65 -2.22 -6.94
N THR A 29 17.90 -0.93 -7.02
CA THR A 29 16.94 0.07 -7.49
C THR A 29 17.51 0.72 -8.74
N LEU A 30 17.08 0.24 -9.90
CA LEU A 30 17.43 0.80 -11.19
C LEU A 30 16.70 2.14 -11.33
N ARG A 31 17.42 3.24 -11.30
CA ARG A 31 16.86 4.59 -11.41
C ARG A 31 16.81 4.99 -12.86
N HIS A 32 15.71 5.63 -13.25
CA HIS A 32 15.49 6.10 -14.62
C HIS A 32 15.45 7.62 -14.60
N SER A 33 16.32 8.24 -15.36
CA SER A 33 16.38 9.70 -15.52
C SER A 33 15.17 10.22 -16.31
N ALA A 34 14.90 11.51 -16.23
CA ALA A 34 13.84 12.15 -17.00
C ALA A 34 14.11 12.06 -18.52
N GLU A 35 15.39 12.07 -18.93
CA GLU A 35 15.82 11.92 -20.30
C GLU A 35 15.52 10.52 -20.86
N GLU A 36 15.79 9.47 -20.09
CA GLU A 36 15.48 8.08 -20.47
C GLU A 36 13.97 7.84 -20.59
N LEU A 37 13.17 8.50 -19.74
CA LEU A 37 11.71 8.34 -19.76
C LEU A 37 11.01 9.25 -20.77
N LYS A 38 11.66 10.31 -21.24
CA LYS A 38 11.09 11.32 -22.17
C LYS A 38 10.54 10.75 -23.48
N PRO A 39 11.12 9.70 -24.11
CA PRO A 39 10.59 9.12 -25.34
C PRO A 39 9.20 8.49 -25.20
N TYR A 40 8.82 8.07 -24.00
CA TYR A 40 7.59 7.33 -23.74
C TYR A 40 6.42 8.29 -23.50
N LYS A 41 5.40 8.23 -24.36
CA LYS A 41 4.21 9.09 -24.28
C LYS A 41 3.25 8.62 -23.18
N SER A 42 3.17 7.31 -22.95
CA SER A 42 2.40 6.66 -21.90
C SER A 42 3.34 5.91 -20.96
N ILE A 43 2.89 5.71 -19.73
CA ILE A 43 3.58 4.83 -18.78
C ILE A 43 3.65 3.40 -19.33
N LEU A 44 2.62 2.94 -20.05
CA LEU A 44 2.58 1.59 -20.63
C LEU A 44 3.66 1.38 -21.69
N ASP A 45 4.04 2.44 -22.43
CA ASP A 45 5.11 2.37 -23.44
C ASP A 45 6.48 2.01 -22.85
N GLN A 46 6.62 2.05 -21.51
CA GLN A 46 7.86 1.72 -20.80
C GLN A 46 8.04 0.22 -20.55
N GLU A 47 7.10 -0.64 -20.95
CA GLU A 47 7.13 -2.09 -20.66
C GLU A 47 8.44 -2.72 -21.15
N ASP A 48 8.78 -2.58 -22.43
CA ASP A 48 9.98 -3.18 -23.03
C ASP A 48 11.27 -2.62 -22.43
N PHE A 49 11.36 -1.30 -22.29
CA PHE A 49 12.51 -0.65 -21.67
C PHE A 49 12.80 -1.21 -20.25
N ARG A 50 11.76 -1.31 -19.43
CA ARG A 50 11.93 -1.83 -18.07
C ARG A 50 12.21 -3.33 -18.04
N LYS A 51 11.68 -4.08 -19.00
CA LYS A 51 11.98 -5.50 -19.20
C LYS A 51 13.47 -5.68 -19.52
N GLU A 52 14.03 -4.90 -20.44
CA GLU A 52 15.45 -4.92 -20.77
C GLU A 52 16.33 -4.60 -19.59
N CYS A 53 15.97 -3.60 -18.77
CA CYS A 53 16.69 -3.26 -17.56
C CYS A 53 16.73 -4.43 -16.55
N VAL A 54 15.61 -5.14 -16.37
CA VAL A 54 15.55 -6.31 -15.47
C VAL A 54 16.39 -7.47 -16.03
N MET A 55 16.30 -7.74 -17.33
CA MET A 55 17.07 -8.79 -17.98
C MET A 55 18.57 -8.52 -17.92
N SER A 56 18.99 -7.27 -18.16
CA SER A 56 20.41 -6.88 -18.05
C SER A 56 20.93 -7.12 -16.63
N TRP A 57 20.16 -6.71 -15.61
CA TRP A 57 20.55 -6.93 -14.23
C TRP A 57 20.68 -8.42 -13.86
N LEU A 58 19.79 -9.28 -14.35
CA LEU A 58 19.89 -10.73 -14.15
C LEU A 58 21.14 -11.31 -14.84
N ASN A 59 21.41 -10.87 -16.08
CA ASN A 59 22.60 -11.28 -16.83
C ASN A 59 23.91 -10.89 -16.12
N ASP A 60 23.97 -9.68 -15.55
CA ASP A 60 25.13 -9.21 -14.78
C ASP A 60 25.40 -10.09 -13.53
N LEU A 61 24.35 -10.68 -12.97
CA LEU A 61 24.42 -11.63 -11.86
C LEU A 61 24.71 -13.07 -12.31
N GLY A 62 24.70 -13.36 -13.61
CA GLY A 62 24.81 -14.69 -14.14
C GLY A 62 23.62 -15.61 -13.82
N VAL A 63 22.42 -15.02 -13.61
CA VAL A 63 21.19 -15.75 -13.28
C VAL A 63 20.28 -15.79 -14.50
N GLY A 64 19.94 -17.00 -14.95
CA GLY A 64 18.94 -17.22 -16.00
C GLY A 64 17.53 -17.38 -15.43
N PHE A 65 16.52 -17.14 -16.28
CA PHE A 65 15.13 -17.40 -15.88
C PHE A 65 14.87 -18.89 -15.61
N SER A 66 15.63 -19.80 -16.23
CA SER A 66 15.59 -21.24 -15.93
C SER A 66 15.98 -21.60 -14.49
N ASP A 67 16.66 -20.69 -13.79
CA ASP A 67 17.07 -20.87 -12.40
C ASP A 67 15.99 -20.39 -11.41
N LEU A 68 14.90 -19.78 -11.90
CA LEU A 68 13.85 -19.17 -11.12
C LEU A 68 12.58 -20.03 -11.12
N ASP A 69 11.93 -20.14 -9.98
CA ASP A 69 10.67 -20.86 -9.80
C ASP A 69 9.44 -19.95 -9.96
N LEU A 70 9.61 -18.63 -9.75
CA LEU A 70 8.48 -17.70 -9.68
C LEU A 70 8.88 -16.25 -9.94
N ILE A 71 8.01 -15.53 -10.64
CA ILE A 71 8.03 -14.07 -10.72
C ILE A 71 6.93 -13.51 -9.82
N VAL A 72 7.27 -12.55 -8.95
CA VAL A 72 6.30 -11.87 -8.09
C VAL A 72 6.33 -10.38 -8.39
N THR A 73 5.17 -9.78 -8.60
CA THR A 73 5.06 -8.35 -8.83
C THR A 73 3.99 -7.70 -7.98
N ARG A 74 4.05 -6.38 -7.88
CA ARG A 74 2.99 -5.59 -7.28
C ARG A 74 1.72 -5.67 -8.13
N GLY A 75 0.55 -5.74 -7.48
CA GLY A 75 -0.73 -5.83 -8.19
C GLY A 75 -1.02 -4.59 -9.04
N PRO A 76 -1.52 -4.77 -10.28
CA PRO A 76 -1.94 -3.68 -11.16
C PRO A 76 -3.25 -3.03 -10.70
N LEU A 77 -3.62 -1.90 -11.33
CA LEU A 77 -4.96 -1.36 -11.22
C LEU A 77 -5.94 -2.23 -12.04
N LEU A 78 -6.89 -2.81 -11.35
CA LEU A 78 -7.93 -3.69 -11.90
C LEU A 78 -9.30 -3.27 -11.32
N LYS A 79 -10.38 -3.99 -11.71
CA LYS A 79 -11.61 -3.94 -10.93
C LYS A 79 -11.35 -4.36 -9.47
N PRO A 80 -12.21 -3.97 -8.52
CA PRO A 80 -12.12 -4.45 -7.15
C PRO A 80 -12.08 -5.99 -7.08
N ILE A 81 -11.13 -6.53 -6.30
CA ILE A 81 -10.92 -7.97 -6.10
C ILE A 81 -10.73 -8.28 -4.61
N GLU A 82 -11.01 -9.51 -4.21
CA GLU A 82 -10.64 -9.97 -2.87
C GLU A 82 -9.11 -10.00 -2.69
N GLY A 83 -8.63 -9.87 -1.46
CA GLY A 83 -7.22 -10.08 -1.14
C GLY A 83 -6.74 -11.50 -1.40
N GLY A 84 -5.43 -11.69 -1.45
CA GLY A 84 -4.78 -12.97 -1.69
C GLY A 84 -3.90 -12.97 -2.93
N ILE A 85 -3.44 -14.16 -3.30
CA ILE A 85 -2.53 -14.41 -4.42
C ILE A 85 -3.33 -14.60 -5.71
N TYR A 86 -2.89 -13.98 -6.80
CA TYR A 86 -3.47 -14.11 -8.13
C TYR A 86 -2.40 -14.51 -9.14
N LEU A 87 -2.72 -15.50 -9.99
CA LEU A 87 -1.91 -15.78 -11.17
C LEU A 87 -2.09 -14.66 -12.20
N LEU A 88 -0.98 -14.19 -12.76
CA LEU A 88 -1.03 -13.35 -13.94
C LEU A 88 -1.48 -14.17 -15.14
N ASN A 89 -2.56 -13.74 -15.77
CA ASN A 89 -3.16 -14.38 -16.92
C ASN A 89 -3.54 -13.36 -18.00
N GLN A 90 -4.04 -13.82 -19.14
CA GLN A 90 -4.43 -12.95 -20.24
C GLN A 90 -5.49 -11.92 -19.82
N ALA A 91 -6.46 -12.28 -18.99
CA ALA A 91 -7.49 -11.35 -18.54
C ALA A 91 -6.92 -10.19 -17.69
N VAL A 92 -5.92 -10.47 -16.84
CA VAL A 92 -5.18 -9.41 -16.14
C VAL A 92 -4.45 -8.50 -17.12
N ALA A 93 -3.78 -9.08 -18.11
CA ALA A 93 -3.02 -8.31 -19.11
C ALA A 93 -3.94 -7.45 -19.98
N ASP A 94 -5.10 -7.97 -20.38
CA ASP A 94 -6.07 -7.25 -21.21
C ASP A 94 -6.67 -6.06 -20.44
N ASP A 95 -7.12 -6.26 -19.21
CA ASP A 95 -7.66 -5.18 -18.37
C ASP A 95 -6.57 -4.13 -18.03
N ALA A 96 -5.34 -4.57 -17.76
CA ALA A 96 -4.20 -3.71 -17.52
C ALA A 96 -3.88 -2.81 -18.74
N ARG A 97 -3.88 -3.37 -19.97
CA ARG A 97 -3.64 -2.62 -21.21
C ARG A 97 -4.80 -1.71 -21.59
N SER A 98 -6.02 -2.05 -21.18
CA SER A 98 -7.21 -1.24 -21.48
C SER A 98 -7.25 0.10 -20.74
N GLU A 99 -6.45 0.28 -19.70
CA GLU A 99 -6.44 1.42 -18.77
C GLU A 99 -7.82 1.76 -18.16
N LYS A 100 -8.80 0.88 -18.29
CA LYS A 100 -10.18 1.08 -17.86
C LYS A 100 -10.32 1.40 -16.37
N TYR A 101 -9.41 0.86 -15.56
CA TYR A 101 -9.39 1.07 -14.12
C TYR A 101 -8.35 2.11 -13.67
N GLY A 102 -7.78 2.84 -14.62
CA GLY A 102 -6.75 3.84 -14.41
C GLY A 102 -5.34 3.33 -14.74
N THR A 103 -4.39 4.27 -14.75
CA THR A 103 -3.00 4.00 -15.12
C THR A 103 -2.10 4.24 -13.93
N HIS A 104 -1.28 3.24 -13.60
CA HIS A 104 -0.28 3.32 -12.55
C HIS A 104 0.94 2.48 -12.94
N ILE A 105 2.11 2.81 -12.45
CA ILE A 105 3.34 2.10 -12.81
C ILE A 105 3.33 0.62 -12.39
N SER A 106 2.57 0.24 -11.37
CA SER A 106 2.40 -1.18 -11.02
C SER A 106 1.72 -1.98 -12.13
N THR A 107 0.93 -1.32 -12.99
CA THR A 107 0.32 -1.94 -14.17
C THR A 107 1.40 -2.38 -15.16
N VAL A 108 2.41 -1.53 -15.40
CA VAL A 108 3.59 -1.90 -16.22
C VAL A 108 4.33 -3.08 -15.60
N GLY A 109 4.49 -3.10 -14.26
CA GLY A 109 5.13 -4.21 -13.56
C GLY A 109 4.41 -5.54 -13.78
N ALA A 110 3.08 -5.53 -13.75
CA ALA A 110 2.29 -6.74 -14.01
C ALA A 110 2.36 -7.21 -15.47
N LEU A 111 2.34 -6.27 -16.43
CA LEU A 111 2.49 -6.59 -17.87
C LEU A 111 3.87 -7.17 -18.16
N LEU A 112 4.92 -6.53 -17.64
CA LEU A 112 6.30 -7.01 -17.72
C LEU A 112 6.45 -8.41 -17.13
N ALA A 113 5.93 -8.64 -15.93
CA ALA A 113 5.97 -9.95 -15.28
C ALA A 113 5.20 -11.00 -16.08
N TYR A 114 4.06 -10.63 -16.68
CA TYR A 114 3.29 -11.51 -17.54
C TYR A 114 4.07 -11.86 -18.83
N ALA A 115 4.69 -10.89 -19.50
CA ALA A 115 5.50 -11.12 -20.68
C ALA A 115 6.68 -12.06 -20.38
N LEU A 116 7.43 -11.80 -19.28
CA LEU A 116 8.51 -12.69 -18.84
C LEU A 116 8.02 -14.11 -18.53
N SER A 117 6.85 -14.23 -17.91
CA SER A 117 6.22 -15.54 -17.64
C SER A 117 5.95 -16.31 -18.92
N GLN A 118 5.43 -15.65 -19.95
CA GLN A 118 5.15 -16.29 -21.25
C GLN A 118 6.42 -16.67 -22.01
N ASP A 119 7.42 -15.78 -22.00
CA ASP A 119 8.69 -15.99 -22.71
C ASP A 119 9.51 -17.15 -22.13
N HIS A 120 9.44 -17.35 -20.81
CA HIS A 120 10.30 -18.31 -20.11
C HIS A 120 9.57 -19.51 -19.51
N GLY A 121 8.24 -19.54 -19.58
CA GLY A 121 7.43 -20.67 -19.09
C GLY A 121 7.40 -20.82 -17.57
N ILE A 122 7.71 -19.76 -16.80
CA ILE A 122 7.65 -19.76 -15.34
C ILE A 122 6.41 -19.00 -14.84
N PRO A 123 5.77 -19.43 -13.73
CA PRO A 123 4.59 -18.74 -13.25
C PRO A 123 4.91 -17.32 -12.79
N ALA A 124 3.95 -16.42 -12.96
CA ALA A 124 4.01 -15.07 -12.41
C ALA A 124 2.74 -14.78 -11.61
N ILE A 125 2.91 -14.13 -10.45
CA ILE A 125 1.82 -13.78 -9.55
C ILE A 125 1.90 -12.32 -9.10
N PHE A 126 0.75 -11.81 -8.65
CA PHE A 126 0.67 -10.65 -7.78
C PHE A 126 -0.18 -10.99 -6.55
N LEU A 127 -0.11 -10.17 -5.52
CA LEU A 127 -0.88 -10.38 -4.30
C LEU A 127 -1.32 -9.07 -3.67
N ASP A 128 -2.43 -9.13 -2.96
CA ASP A 128 -2.96 -8.05 -2.12
C ASP A 128 -2.83 -6.67 -2.79
N ALA A 129 -3.36 -6.54 -4.03
CA ALA A 129 -3.28 -5.32 -4.83
C ALA A 129 -3.96 -4.14 -4.13
N VAL A 130 -3.58 -2.91 -4.51
CA VAL A 130 -4.20 -1.68 -3.97
C VAL A 130 -5.72 -1.61 -4.17
N VAL A 131 -6.24 -2.37 -5.13
CA VAL A 131 -7.67 -2.54 -5.45
C VAL A 131 -8.34 -3.67 -4.66
N THR A 132 -7.65 -4.20 -3.63
CA THR A 132 -8.25 -5.19 -2.73
C THR A 132 -9.47 -4.60 -2.05
N ASP A 133 -10.62 -5.25 -2.24
CA ASP A 133 -11.90 -4.82 -1.70
C ASP A 133 -12.62 -5.99 -1.01
N GLU A 134 -12.62 -5.96 0.30
CA GLU A 134 -13.27 -6.93 1.18
C GLU A 134 -14.23 -6.23 2.15
N LEU A 135 -14.60 -4.96 1.84
CA LEU A 135 -15.49 -4.17 2.68
C LEU A 135 -16.80 -4.92 2.93
N CYS A 136 -17.23 -4.95 4.20
CA CYS A 136 -18.54 -5.44 4.53
C CYS A 136 -19.63 -4.52 3.96
N GLU A 137 -20.84 -5.04 3.79
CA GLU A 137 -21.93 -4.27 3.15
C GLU A 137 -22.18 -2.90 3.83
N PRO A 138 -22.29 -2.77 5.16
CA PRO A 138 -22.48 -1.47 5.80
C PRO A 138 -21.35 -0.47 5.52
N ALA A 139 -20.10 -0.95 5.36
CA ALA A 139 -18.95 -0.09 5.09
C ALA A 139 -18.96 0.54 3.70
N ARG A 140 -19.80 0.06 2.78
CA ARG A 140 -19.90 0.58 1.40
C ARG A 140 -20.76 1.83 1.28
N TYR A 141 -21.66 2.08 2.20
CA TYR A 141 -22.61 3.19 2.11
C TYR A 141 -21.93 4.52 2.44
N SER A 142 -21.96 5.46 1.49
CA SER A 142 -21.45 6.82 1.67
C SER A 142 -22.49 7.81 2.23
N GLY A 143 -23.77 7.40 2.28
CA GLY A 143 -24.90 8.29 2.58
C GLY A 143 -25.52 8.94 1.35
N LEU A 144 -24.93 8.81 0.16
CA LEU A 144 -25.51 9.30 -1.11
C LEU A 144 -25.60 8.16 -2.11
N LYS A 145 -26.83 7.86 -2.55
CA LYS A 145 -27.10 6.78 -3.50
C LYS A 145 -26.33 6.97 -4.82
N GLY A 146 -25.61 5.92 -5.24
CA GLY A 146 -24.81 5.92 -6.47
C GLY A 146 -23.37 6.39 -6.27
N TYR A 147 -22.96 6.70 -5.03
CA TYR A 147 -21.61 7.10 -4.67
C TYR A 147 -21.12 6.23 -3.50
N GLU A 148 -20.75 5.01 -3.79
CA GLU A 148 -20.26 4.08 -2.78
C GLU A 148 -18.84 4.42 -2.32
N ARG A 149 -18.53 4.07 -1.06
CA ARG A 149 -17.14 4.10 -0.57
C ARG A 149 -16.32 3.06 -1.31
N ARG A 150 -15.05 3.38 -1.49
CA ARG A 150 -14.08 2.56 -2.22
C ARG A 150 -12.97 2.12 -1.28
N SER A 151 -12.62 0.85 -1.34
CA SER A 151 -11.46 0.32 -0.65
C SER A 151 -10.19 0.70 -1.41
N VAL A 152 -9.42 1.67 -0.88
CA VAL A 152 -8.12 2.07 -1.44
C VAL A 152 -7.15 2.31 -0.28
N PHE A 153 -6.22 1.38 -0.08
CA PHE A 153 -5.33 1.40 1.07
C PHE A 153 -4.02 0.65 0.78
N HIS A 154 -3.09 0.65 1.74
CA HIS A 154 -1.82 -0.07 1.65
C HIS A 154 -2.02 -1.59 1.87
N ALA A 155 -2.80 -2.23 0.99
CA ALA A 155 -3.30 -3.59 1.16
C ALA A 155 -2.16 -4.61 1.38
N LEU A 156 -1.14 -4.62 0.53
CA LEU A 156 0.00 -5.52 0.61
C LEU A 156 0.67 -5.44 1.99
N ASN A 157 1.00 -4.24 2.45
CA ASN A 157 1.62 -4.04 3.76
C ASN A 157 0.65 -4.42 4.89
N ALA A 158 -0.59 -3.92 4.89
CA ALA A 158 -1.55 -4.18 5.95
C ALA A 158 -1.84 -5.68 6.14
N LYS A 159 -2.03 -6.42 5.04
CA LYS A 159 -2.27 -7.87 5.11
C LYS A 159 -1.01 -8.65 5.52
N GLN A 160 0.18 -8.21 5.12
CA GLN A 160 1.44 -8.81 5.59
C GLN A 160 1.62 -8.58 7.09
N ILE A 161 1.39 -7.37 7.59
CA ILE A 161 1.49 -7.06 9.02
C ILE A 161 0.44 -7.82 9.84
N ALA A 162 -0.76 -8.02 9.29
CA ALA A 162 -1.76 -8.88 9.94
C ALA A 162 -1.24 -10.32 10.11
N ARG A 163 -0.57 -10.89 9.10
CA ARG A 163 0.06 -12.23 9.19
C ARG A 163 1.22 -12.26 10.21
N GLU A 164 2.05 -11.24 10.22
CA GLU A 164 3.18 -11.14 11.17
C GLU A 164 2.67 -10.95 12.62
N THR A 165 1.60 -10.18 12.82
CA THR A 165 0.93 -10.05 14.12
C THR A 165 0.37 -11.41 14.57
N ALA A 166 -0.32 -12.11 13.68
CA ALA A 166 -0.87 -13.44 13.93
C ALA A 166 0.23 -14.45 14.34
N SER A 167 1.36 -14.42 13.64
CA SER A 167 2.53 -15.24 13.99
C SER A 167 3.07 -14.93 15.39
N LYS A 168 3.15 -13.65 15.80
CA LYS A 168 3.57 -13.25 17.14
C LYS A 168 2.57 -13.65 18.23
N ILE A 169 1.28 -13.67 17.90
CA ILE A 169 0.22 -14.14 18.81
C ILE A 169 0.21 -15.69 18.89
N GLY A 170 0.71 -16.37 17.86
CA GLY A 170 0.71 -17.85 17.77
C GLY A 170 -0.64 -18.41 17.34
N LYS A 171 -1.43 -17.66 16.55
CA LYS A 171 -2.70 -18.08 15.99
C LYS A 171 -2.76 -17.79 14.49
N PRO A 172 -3.56 -18.54 13.70
CA PRO A 172 -3.77 -18.21 12.30
C PRO A 172 -4.51 -16.87 12.18
N VAL A 173 -4.19 -16.09 11.15
CA VAL A 173 -4.82 -14.78 10.89
C VAL A 173 -6.33 -14.90 10.68
N SER A 174 -6.80 -16.06 10.22
CA SER A 174 -8.22 -16.38 10.03
C SER A 174 -9.01 -16.55 11.34
N GLU A 175 -8.36 -16.51 12.49
CA GLU A 175 -8.98 -16.60 13.81
C GLU A 175 -8.90 -15.29 14.61
N LEU A 176 -8.31 -14.22 14.02
CA LEU A 176 -8.01 -12.98 14.70
C LEU A 176 -8.80 -11.80 14.14
N ASN A 177 -9.13 -10.87 15.03
CA ASN A 177 -9.63 -9.54 14.71
C ASN A 177 -8.54 -8.52 15.02
N LEU A 178 -8.03 -7.84 14.00
CA LEU A 178 -6.87 -6.97 14.12
C LEU A 178 -7.20 -5.56 13.59
N ILE A 179 -6.58 -4.55 14.19
CA ILE A 179 -6.54 -3.20 13.64
C ILE A 179 -5.11 -2.97 13.15
N ILE A 180 -4.95 -2.68 11.87
CA ILE A 180 -3.64 -2.37 11.30
C ILE A 180 -3.61 -0.90 10.90
N ALA A 181 -2.73 -0.14 11.53
CA ALA A 181 -2.48 1.27 11.26
C ALA A 181 -1.17 1.41 10.46
N HIS A 182 -1.30 1.56 9.14
CA HIS A 182 -0.17 1.92 8.27
C HIS A 182 0.01 3.44 8.32
N LEU A 183 1.17 3.89 8.80
CA LEU A 183 1.51 5.29 9.02
C LEU A 183 2.69 5.68 8.13
N GLY A 184 2.40 6.34 7.02
CA GLY A 184 3.38 6.81 6.03
C GLY A 184 3.03 8.20 5.51
N GLY A 185 3.45 8.56 4.29
CA GLY A 185 3.01 9.78 3.60
C GLY A 185 1.48 9.85 3.47
N GLY A 186 0.83 8.69 3.26
CA GLY A 186 -0.59 8.47 3.51
C GLY A 186 -0.80 7.61 4.76
N VAL A 187 -1.96 7.74 5.39
CA VAL A 187 -2.37 6.94 6.55
C VAL A 187 -3.58 6.10 6.19
N SER A 188 -3.48 4.77 6.39
CA SER A 188 -4.63 3.88 6.28
C SER A 188 -4.76 3.02 7.52
N ILE A 189 -5.96 3.01 8.08
CA ILE A 189 -6.29 2.27 9.29
C ILE A 189 -7.40 1.29 8.92
N SER A 190 -7.11 0.01 9.05
CA SER A 190 -7.97 -1.07 8.58
C SER A 190 -8.41 -2.00 9.69
N ALA A 191 -9.69 -2.38 9.67
CA ALA A 191 -10.27 -3.39 10.51
C ALA A 191 -10.20 -4.75 9.78
N HIS A 192 -9.42 -5.66 10.33
CA HIS A 192 -9.31 -7.04 9.84
C HIS A 192 -10.15 -7.97 10.71
N ALA A 193 -11.12 -8.63 10.10
CA ALA A 193 -11.90 -9.68 10.74
C ALA A 193 -11.59 -11.01 10.08
N LEU A 194 -11.03 -11.95 10.83
CA LEU A 194 -10.78 -13.33 10.39
C LEU A 194 -10.01 -13.37 9.05
N GLY A 195 -8.99 -12.51 8.91
CA GLY A 195 -8.12 -12.41 7.73
C GLY A 195 -8.64 -11.53 6.59
N LYS A 196 -9.87 -10.98 6.67
CA LYS A 196 -10.45 -10.06 5.68
C LYS A 196 -10.45 -8.62 6.18
N VAL A 197 -10.20 -7.67 5.29
CA VAL A 197 -10.29 -6.23 5.59
C VAL A 197 -11.72 -5.77 5.40
N ILE A 198 -12.50 -5.76 6.48
CA ILE A 198 -13.94 -5.49 6.43
C ILE A 198 -14.32 -4.00 6.44
N ASP A 199 -13.39 -3.14 6.84
CA ASP A 199 -13.48 -1.69 6.71
C ASP A 199 -12.08 -1.07 6.71
N VAL A 200 -11.94 0.05 6.02
CA VAL A 200 -10.72 0.85 5.97
C VAL A 200 -11.06 2.26 5.47
N ASN A 201 -10.37 3.29 5.97
CA ASN A 201 -10.46 4.62 5.39
C ASN A 201 -9.80 4.66 4.00
N ASN A 202 -10.44 5.33 3.05
CA ASN A 202 -9.83 5.58 1.75
C ASN A 202 -8.70 6.61 1.89
N ALA A 203 -7.48 6.10 1.96
CA ALA A 203 -6.30 6.90 2.23
C ALA A 203 -5.91 7.85 1.09
N ILE A 204 -6.56 7.77 -0.07
CA ILE A 204 -6.27 8.62 -1.25
C ILE A 204 -7.34 9.69 -1.44
N ASP A 205 -8.63 9.33 -1.36
CA ASP A 205 -9.71 10.23 -1.77
C ASP A 205 -10.23 11.13 -0.63
N GLY A 206 -9.60 11.11 0.56
CA GLY A 206 -9.88 12.07 1.64
C GLY A 206 -10.79 11.54 2.73
N GLU A 207 -10.62 10.27 3.12
CA GLU A 207 -11.23 9.71 4.33
C GLU A 207 -10.17 9.55 5.44
N GLY A 208 -10.63 9.44 6.67
CA GLY A 208 -9.80 9.19 7.84
C GLY A 208 -8.98 10.38 8.30
N PRO A 209 -7.88 10.16 9.03
CA PRO A 209 -7.05 11.21 9.58
C PRO A 209 -6.23 11.92 8.49
N PHE A 210 -5.86 13.18 8.71
CA PHE A 210 -4.85 13.78 7.86
C PHE A 210 -3.48 13.11 8.10
N SER A 211 -2.67 13.12 7.07
CA SER A 211 -1.35 12.49 7.05
C SER A 211 -0.26 13.52 6.74
N PRO A 212 1.01 13.13 6.64
CA PRO A 212 2.05 14.04 6.15
C PRO A 212 1.72 14.77 4.85
N GLU A 213 1.05 14.14 3.90
CA GLU A 213 0.86 14.66 2.54
C GLU A 213 -0.61 14.85 2.14
N ARG A 214 -1.59 14.50 3.01
CA ARG A 214 -3.02 14.44 2.65
C ARG A 214 -3.88 15.07 3.73
N VAL A 215 -4.96 15.71 3.32
CA VAL A 215 -5.88 16.42 4.23
C VAL A 215 -6.78 15.49 5.07
N GLY A 216 -6.96 14.23 4.67
CA GLY A 216 -7.87 13.30 5.35
C GLY A 216 -9.35 13.72 5.21
N GLY A 217 -10.12 13.51 6.26
CA GLY A 217 -11.53 13.87 6.31
C GLY A 217 -11.74 15.38 6.24
N PHE A 218 -12.04 15.89 5.03
CA PHE A 218 -12.26 17.28 4.72
C PHE A 218 -13.75 17.52 4.45
N SER A 219 -14.36 18.53 5.06
CA SER A 219 -15.81 18.70 4.93
C SER A 219 -16.23 19.04 3.49
N CYS A 220 -17.40 18.55 3.08
CA CYS A 220 -17.93 18.85 1.74
C CYS A 220 -18.04 20.37 1.48
N ALA A 221 -18.41 21.16 2.49
CA ALA A 221 -18.48 22.62 2.37
C ALA A 221 -17.09 23.23 2.10
N ASN A 222 -16.06 22.76 2.81
CA ASN A 222 -14.69 23.22 2.57
C ASN A 222 -14.18 22.78 1.19
N THR A 223 -14.57 21.58 0.73
CA THR A 223 -14.21 21.12 -0.62
C THR A 223 -14.85 22.01 -1.69
N MET A 224 -16.12 22.35 -1.55
CA MET A 224 -16.80 23.27 -2.47
C MET A 224 -16.15 24.65 -2.47
N LYS A 225 -15.89 25.22 -1.28
CA LYS A 225 -15.19 26.50 -1.17
C LYS A 225 -13.80 26.45 -1.81
N LEU A 226 -13.04 25.40 -1.57
CA LEU A 226 -11.72 25.24 -2.18
C LEU A 226 -11.81 25.15 -3.71
N MET A 227 -12.83 24.49 -4.25
CA MET A 227 -13.09 24.46 -5.70
C MET A 227 -13.39 25.86 -6.25
N GLU A 228 -14.21 26.66 -5.55
CA GLU A 228 -14.50 28.04 -5.92
C GLU A 228 -13.27 28.94 -5.85
N ASP A 229 -12.48 28.86 -4.77
CA ASP A 229 -11.26 29.66 -4.56
C ASP A 229 -10.20 29.42 -5.66
N TYR A 230 -10.26 28.28 -6.36
CA TYR A 230 -9.35 27.91 -7.45
C TYR A 230 -10.06 27.74 -8.80
N ASP A 231 -11.12 28.50 -9.06
CA ASP A 231 -11.86 28.53 -10.33
C ASP A 231 -12.23 27.14 -10.87
N PHE A 232 -12.63 26.22 -9.99
CA PHE A 232 -12.97 24.83 -10.30
C PHE A 232 -11.85 24.03 -10.99
N ASN A 233 -10.59 24.44 -10.81
CA ASN A 233 -9.44 23.72 -11.33
C ASN A 233 -9.19 22.44 -10.56
N ARG A 234 -9.77 21.33 -11.02
CA ARG A 234 -9.69 20.01 -10.38
C ARG A 234 -8.24 19.52 -10.17
N THR A 235 -7.32 19.85 -11.07
CA THR A 235 -5.92 19.39 -10.98
C THR A 235 -5.23 20.08 -9.81
N ILE A 236 -5.40 21.39 -9.65
CA ILE A 236 -4.83 22.14 -8.53
C ILE A 236 -5.43 21.65 -7.22
N VAL A 237 -6.78 21.62 -7.14
CA VAL A 237 -7.48 21.20 -5.92
C VAL A 237 -7.11 19.78 -5.53
N LYS A 238 -7.08 18.83 -6.47
CA LYS A 238 -6.63 17.45 -6.20
C LYS A 238 -5.21 17.42 -5.61
N ARG A 239 -4.28 18.21 -6.16
CA ARG A 239 -2.91 18.29 -5.64
C ARG A 239 -2.87 18.86 -4.21
N MET A 240 -3.73 19.84 -3.89
CA MET A 240 -3.82 20.40 -2.53
C MET A 240 -4.37 19.39 -1.53
N LEU A 241 -5.36 18.59 -1.95
CA LEU A 241 -5.95 17.55 -1.09
C LEU A 241 -5.01 16.36 -0.91
N VAL A 242 -4.26 15.99 -1.98
CA VAL A 242 -3.42 14.79 -2.03
C VAL A 242 -2.04 15.15 -2.58
N GLY A 243 -1.06 15.30 -1.70
CA GLY A 243 0.33 15.60 -2.05
C GLY A 243 0.86 16.90 -1.46
N SER A 244 -0.01 17.89 -1.19
CA SER A 244 0.37 19.17 -0.54
C SER A 244 -0.50 19.49 0.68
N GLY A 245 -1.34 18.55 1.10
CA GLY A 245 -2.14 18.65 2.32
C GLY A 245 -1.39 18.17 3.56
N GLY A 246 -2.12 18.01 4.66
CA GLY A 246 -1.57 17.47 5.89
C GLY A 246 -0.44 18.29 6.50
N LEU A 247 0.61 17.63 7.00
CA LEU A 247 1.75 18.33 7.62
C LEU A 247 2.41 19.31 6.64
N ILE A 248 2.52 18.94 5.36
CA ILE A 248 3.10 19.82 4.34
C ILE A 248 2.37 21.16 4.30
N SER A 249 1.05 21.17 4.38
CA SER A 249 0.24 22.37 4.36
C SER A 249 0.47 23.28 5.58
N TYR A 250 0.70 22.69 6.76
CA TYR A 250 0.87 23.43 8.01
C TYR A 250 2.33 23.81 8.29
N LEU A 251 3.28 22.93 7.93
CA LEU A 251 4.69 23.03 8.34
C LEU A 251 5.65 23.24 7.17
N GLY A 252 5.19 23.11 5.92
CA GLY A 252 6.03 23.17 4.72
C GLY A 252 6.78 21.87 4.41
N HIS A 253 6.68 20.85 5.25
CA HIS A 253 7.29 19.53 5.03
C HIS A 253 6.46 18.40 5.64
N GLY A 254 6.65 17.17 5.13
CA GLY A 254 5.96 15.97 5.62
C GLY A 254 6.81 15.07 6.53
N ASN A 255 7.96 15.53 7.00
CA ASN A 255 8.84 14.71 7.83
C ASN A 255 8.42 14.78 9.31
N VAL A 256 7.81 13.68 9.80
CA VAL A 256 7.32 13.60 11.19
C VAL A 256 8.47 13.68 12.21
N SER A 257 9.62 13.08 11.94
CA SER A 257 10.76 13.15 12.88
C SER A 257 11.31 14.56 13.01
N GLN A 258 11.38 15.32 11.91
CA GLN A 258 11.73 16.72 11.91
C GLN A 258 10.69 17.55 12.66
N ALA A 259 9.40 17.32 12.39
CA ALA A 259 8.31 18.02 13.07
C ALA A 259 8.31 17.75 14.59
N MET A 260 8.63 16.53 15.03
CA MET A 260 8.77 16.21 16.45
C MET A 260 9.92 16.97 17.12
N GLU A 261 11.03 17.17 16.43
CA GLU A 261 12.14 18.00 16.95
C GLU A 261 11.75 19.49 17.01
N GLU A 262 11.12 20.01 15.96
CA GLU A 262 10.62 21.38 15.92
C GLU A 262 9.59 21.66 17.03
N ALA A 263 8.73 20.69 17.33
CA ALA A 263 7.68 20.80 18.34
C ALA A 263 8.23 21.05 19.77
N ARG A 264 9.50 20.74 20.02
CA ARG A 264 10.14 20.98 21.33
C ARG A 264 10.23 22.47 21.64
N SER A 265 10.35 23.33 20.63
CA SER A 265 10.46 24.77 20.77
C SER A 265 9.33 25.55 20.09
N ASN A 266 8.51 24.91 19.25
CA ASN A 266 7.43 25.53 18.51
C ASN A 266 6.06 24.97 18.93
N PRO A 267 5.27 25.70 19.73
CA PRO A 267 3.94 25.24 20.19
C PRO A 267 2.95 25.00 19.04
N GLN A 268 3.08 25.73 17.92
CA GLN A 268 2.21 25.54 16.77
C GLN A 268 2.49 24.19 16.09
N THR A 269 3.76 23.86 15.87
CA THR A 269 4.14 22.54 15.33
C THR A 269 3.66 21.42 16.25
N LYS A 270 3.81 21.59 17.58
CA LYS A 270 3.29 20.64 18.56
C LYS A 270 1.78 20.44 18.41
N SER A 271 1.02 21.53 18.31
CA SER A 271 -0.44 21.47 18.16
C SER A 271 -0.87 20.71 16.89
N VAL A 272 -0.14 20.88 15.77
CA VAL A 272 -0.40 20.15 14.52
C VAL A 272 -0.14 18.66 14.69
N LEU A 273 0.96 18.28 15.36
CA LEU A 273 1.26 16.87 15.65
C LEU A 273 0.25 16.25 16.62
N ASP A 274 -0.15 16.97 17.67
CA ASP A 274 -1.19 16.55 18.60
C ASP A 274 -2.51 16.28 17.84
N ALA A 275 -2.88 17.16 16.90
CA ALA A 275 -4.07 16.98 16.07
C ALA A 275 -3.97 15.76 15.15
N MET A 276 -2.81 15.52 14.52
CA MET A 276 -2.60 14.35 13.68
C MET A 276 -2.70 13.06 14.49
N ALA A 277 -2.03 12.99 15.64
CA ALA A 277 -2.07 11.83 16.54
C ALA A 277 -3.50 11.56 17.04
N TYR A 278 -4.23 12.62 17.43
CA TYR A 278 -5.62 12.55 17.87
C TYR A 278 -6.55 11.99 16.78
N GLN A 279 -6.39 12.46 15.52
CA GLN A 279 -7.22 11.96 14.42
C GLN A 279 -6.91 10.51 14.07
N ILE A 280 -5.64 10.11 14.09
CA ILE A 280 -5.25 8.70 13.92
C ILE A 280 -5.88 7.84 15.02
N ALA A 281 -5.81 8.29 16.27
CA ALA A 281 -6.39 7.57 17.38
C ALA A 281 -7.92 7.43 17.27
N LYS A 282 -8.61 8.47 16.82
CA LYS A 282 -10.07 8.41 16.53
C LYS A 282 -10.38 7.35 15.48
N GLU A 283 -9.59 7.27 14.42
CA GLU A 283 -9.83 6.29 13.36
C GLU A 283 -9.57 4.86 13.85
N ILE A 284 -8.54 4.65 14.70
CA ILE A 284 -8.31 3.36 15.38
C ILE A 284 -9.54 3.00 16.24
N GLY A 285 -10.09 3.98 16.99
CA GLY A 285 -11.31 3.79 17.78
C GLY A 285 -12.53 3.46 16.93
N ALA A 286 -12.67 4.08 15.74
CA ALA A 286 -13.72 3.75 14.78
C ALA A 286 -13.59 2.28 14.28
N MET A 287 -12.37 1.83 13.97
CA MET A 287 -12.12 0.44 13.57
C MET A 287 -12.38 -0.54 14.73
N ALA A 288 -12.15 -0.14 15.98
CA ALA A 288 -12.53 -0.95 17.14
C ALA A 288 -14.07 -1.11 17.23
N ALA A 289 -14.83 -0.05 16.92
CA ALA A 289 -16.29 -0.13 16.86
C ALA A 289 -16.76 -1.04 15.70
N VAL A 290 -16.11 -0.99 14.52
CA VAL A 290 -16.37 -1.92 13.39
C VAL A 290 -16.21 -3.37 13.83
N LEU A 291 -15.20 -3.67 14.62
CA LEU A 291 -14.94 -5.00 15.22
C LEU A 291 -15.78 -5.27 16.48
N LYS A 292 -16.72 -4.38 16.83
CA LYS A 292 -17.63 -4.48 17.99
C LYS A 292 -16.87 -4.63 19.33
N GLY A 293 -15.72 -4.00 19.45
CA GLY A 293 -14.83 -4.09 20.60
C GLY A 293 -14.07 -5.42 20.76
N ASN A 294 -14.29 -6.37 19.84
CA ASN A 294 -13.58 -7.66 19.87
C ASN A 294 -12.28 -7.54 19.04
N VAL A 295 -11.24 -6.98 19.63
CA VAL A 295 -9.95 -6.69 19.01
C VAL A 295 -8.86 -7.50 19.70
N ASP A 296 -8.17 -8.37 18.96
CA ASP A 296 -7.07 -9.18 19.50
C ASP A 296 -5.75 -8.39 19.57
N ALA A 297 -5.53 -7.45 18.63
CA ALA A 297 -4.37 -6.57 18.65
C ALA A 297 -4.56 -5.32 17.77
N VAL A 298 -3.81 -4.26 18.13
CA VAL A 298 -3.55 -3.07 17.27
C VAL A 298 -2.12 -3.12 16.82
N SER A 299 -1.87 -3.01 15.50
CA SER A 299 -0.51 -3.04 14.96
C SER A 299 -0.20 -1.77 14.19
N PHE A 300 0.94 -1.16 14.51
CA PHE A 300 1.47 0.02 13.81
C PHE A 300 2.57 -0.39 12.83
N THR A 301 2.57 0.20 11.63
CA THR A 301 3.56 -0.02 10.58
C THR A 301 3.76 1.24 9.73
N GLY A 302 4.64 1.17 8.74
CA GLY A 302 5.00 2.30 7.88
C GLY A 302 6.15 3.14 8.43
N GLY A 303 6.59 4.13 7.66
CA GLY A 303 7.78 4.93 8.01
C GLY A 303 7.65 5.72 9.30
N ILE A 304 6.45 6.15 9.68
CA ILE A 304 6.21 6.87 10.93
C ILE A 304 6.36 5.96 12.16
N ALA A 305 6.22 4.66 11.99
CA ALA A 305 6.35 3.69 13.10
C ALA A 305 7.76 3.65 13.71
N TYR A 306 8.77 4.18 13.03
CA TYR A 306 10.11 4.41 13.61
C TYR A 306 10.09 5.46 14.73
N ASN A 307 9.16 6.42 14.70
CA ASN A 307 9.07 7.48 15.70
C ASN A 307 8.24 7.03 16.90
N ARG A 308 8.91 6.46 17.89
CA ARG A 308 8.27 5.93 19.11
C ARG A 308 7.58 6.99 19.95
N GLU A 309 8.09 8.22 19.93
CA GLU A 309 7.50 9.34 20.67
C GLU A 309 6.14 9.73 20.05
N PHE A 310 6.08 9.85 18.72
CA PHE A 310 4.82 10.11 18.02
C PHE A 310 3.81 8.96 18.19
N LEU A 311 4.26 7.70 18.14
CA LEU A 311 3.39 6.57 18.47
C LEU A 311 2.88 6.64 19.90
N GLY A 312 3.69 7.11 20.86
CA GLY A 312 3.27 7.35 22.24
C GLY A 312 2.10 8.32 22.34
N MET A 313 2.08 9.38 21.51
CA MET A 313 0.97 10.33 21.46
C MET A 313 -0.36 9.67 21.00
N ILE A 314 -0.30 8.75 20.03
CA ILE A 314 -1.47 7.99 19.57
C ILE A 314 -1.91 7.00 20.65
N ARG A 315 -0.97 6.29 21.25
CA ARG A 315 -1.20 5.23 22.24
C ARG A 315 -1.86 5.72 23.51
N GLN A 316 -1.64 6.97 23.93
CA GLN A 316 -2.36 7.58 25.05
C GLN A 316 -3.90 7.49 24.90
N TYR A 317 -4.39 7.45 23.65
CA TYR A 317 -5.81 7.35 23.35
C TYR A 317 -6.27 5.92 23.05
N THR A 318 -5.37 4.99 22.73
CA THR A 318 -5.74 3.69 22.11
C THR A 318 -5.27 2.46 22.88
N ASP A 319 -4.37 2.58 23.86
CA ASP A 319 -3.81 1.42 24.61
C ASP A 319 -4.86 0.61 25.38
N TRP A 320 -6.04 1.17 25.60
CA TRP A 320 -7.17 0.48 26.23
C TRP A 320 -7.89 -0.51 25.30
N ILE A 321 -7.65 -0.44 23.97
CA ILE A 321 -8.38 -1.24 22.97
C ILE A 321 -7.90 -2.69 22.98
N ALA A 322 -6.59 -2.92 22.83
CA ALA A 322 -5.98 -4.23 22.75
C ALA A 322 -4.45 -4.16 22.87
N PRO A 323 -3.73 -5.29 23.04
CA PRO A 323 -2.27 -5.33 22.96
C PRO A 323 -1.74 -4.70 21.68
N VAL A 324 -0.62 -3.97 21.80
CA VAL A 324 -0.01 -3.23 20.69
C VAL A 324 1.23 -3.94 20.17
N PHE A 325 1.31 -4.11 18.85
CA PHE A 325 2.50 -4.54 18.14
C PHE A 325 3.03 -3.42 17.26
N ILE A 326 4.34 -3.32 17.10
CA ILE A 326 4.96 -2.31 16.26
C ILE A 326 5.94 -3.00 15.30
N PHE A 327 5.73 -2.71 14.00
CA PHE A 327 6.54 -3.19 12.90
C PHE A 327 7.07 -1.96 12.15
N GLU A 328 8.31 -1.59 12.43
CA GLU A 328 8.91 -0.38 11.89
C GLU A 328 9.16 -0.49 10.40
N GLY A 329 8.77 0.56 9.68
CA GLY A 329 8.98 0.65 8.25
C GLY A 329 7.97 -0.16 7.43
N GLU A 330 8.35 -0.37 6.18
CA GLU A 330 7.58 -1.07 5.16
C GLU A 330 8.56 -1.79 4.23
N ASP A 331 8.43 -3.11 4.13
CA ASP A 331 9.23 -3.92 3.21
C ASP A 331 8.33 -4.65 2.22
N GLU A 332 7.90 -3.91 1.18
CA GLU A 332 7.07 -4.46 0.10
C GLU A 332 7.77 -5.62 -0.64
N MET A 333 9.11 -5.56 -0.79
CA MET A 333 9.86 -6.62 -1.48
C MET A 333 9.78 -7.92 -0.69
N ARG A 334 10.00 -7.86 0.62
CA ARG A 334 9.86 -9.01 1.50
C ARG A 334 8.41 -9.50 1.59
N ALA A 335 7.43 -8.60 1.66
CA ALA A 335 6.02 -8.96 1.67
C ALA A 335 5.61 -9.75 0.42
N MET A 336 6.06 -9.31 -0.76
CA MET A 336 5.86 -9.99 -2.03
C MET A 336 6.58 -11.35 -2.07
N ALA A 337 7.84 -11.41 -1.62
CA ALA A 337 8.60 -12.67 -1.55
C ALA A 337 7.92 -13.70 -0.66
N LEU A 338 7.49 -13.31 0.55
CA LEU A 338 6.76 -14.18 1.46
C LEU A 338 5.44 -14.68 0.86
N GLY A 339 4.74 -13.82 0.11
CA GLY A 339 3.57 -14.24 -0.66
C GLY A 339 3.90 -15.27 -1.74
N GLY A 340 4.99 -15.04 -2.47
CA GLY A 340 5.50 -16.00 -3.45
C GLY A 340 5.84 -17.36 -2.84
N LEU A 341 6.46 -17.35 -1.67
CA LEU A 341 6.79 -18.60 -0.94
C LEU A 341 5.53 -19.34 -0.48
N ARG A 342 4.50 -18.63 0.01
CA ARG A 342 3.21 -19.29 0.34
C ARG A 342 2.59 -19.98 -0.87
N TYR A 343 2.69 -19.37 -2.06
CA TYR A 343 2.27 -20.00 -3.30
C TYR A 343 3.08 -21.25 -3.63
N LEU A 344 4.42 -21.17 -3.64
CA LEU A 344 5.30 -22.28 -3.98
C LEU A 344 5.20 -23.45 -2.99
N ARG A 345 4.96 -23.16 -1.71
CA ARG A 345 4.77 -24.14 -0.64
C ARG A 345 3.34 -24.70 -0.56
N ASN A 346 2.43 -24.27 -1.45
CA ASN A 346 1.01 -24.62 -1.43
C ASN A 346 0.28 -24.26 -0.11
N GLU A 347 0.76 -23.28 0.61
CA GLU A 347 0.14 -22.75 1.84
C GLU A 347 -1.06 -21.85 1.52
N GLU A 348 -1.02 -21.18 0.36
CA GLU A 348 -2.11 -20.31 -0.13
C GLU A 348 -2.35 -20.60 -1.63
N LYS A 349 -3.58 -20.99 -1.96
CA LYS A 349 -3.96 -21.28 -3.35
C LYS A 349 -4.16 -19.97 -4.13
N PRO A 350 -3.64 -19.90 -5.37
CA PRO A 350 -3.86 -18.71 -6.19
C PRO A 350 -5.32 -18.64 -6.67
N LYS A 351 -5.82 -17.42 -6.75
CA LYS A 351 -7.08 -17.06 -7.36
C LYS A 351 -6.90 -16.81 -8.85
N LEU A 352 -7.97 -16.92 -9.62
CA LEU A 352 -8.00 -16.56 -11.04
C LEU A 352 -8.79 -15.25 -11.20
N TYR A 353 -8.16 -14.30 -11.87
CA TYR A 353 -8.84 -13.11 -12.37
C TYR A 353 -9.59 -13.46 -13.66
N ARG A 354 -10.86 -13.00 -13.76
CA ARG A 354 -11.76 -13.30 -14.90
C ARG A 354 -12.45 -12.05 -15.38
#